data_2dc0bbd839228eb86317c51d830c72b1
#
_entry.id   2dc0bbd839228eb86317c51d830c72b1
#
_cell.length_a   1.000
_cell.length_b   1.000
_cell.length_c   1.000
_cell.angle_alpha   90.00
_cell.angle_beta   90.00
_cell.angle_gamma   90.00
#
_symmetry.space_group_name_H-M   'P 1'
#
loop_
_entity.id
_entity.type
_entity.pdbx_description
1 polymer ?
#
loop_
_entity_poly.entity_id
_entity_poly.type
_entity_poly.pdbx_seq_one_letter_code
_entity_poly.pdbx_strand_id
1 'polypeptide(L)'
;TGTPRACREQIALAAHVRKCFASNDIYTDTVQLDKYLSLVKYFPYERLFPWEEFLLALWDCTYWRQTGRPRWKTLFAMVGRGAGKDGFIAFDGACSVSPYNPVSRYNVDICANNEDQAKRPMLDLVDVLETPRWEAKLDKHYYHTKEVVQGRKNKGIMKGHTNNPKGRDGLRSGKVILNEVHQYENYDNITVFITGMGKVGQPRVGFFTSNGDVSDGPLDDYLARGRRILFDGEEDDGFLPFICCLDSKEQVHDPENWPMANPSLPYLPDPQAETPG
;
A
#
# COMPACT_ATOMS: atom_id res chain seq x y z
N THR A 1 17.16 4.32 -24.00
CA THR A 1 16.47 4.25 -22.70
C THR A 1 16.71 2.86 -22.11
N GLY A 2 17.68 2.75 -21.19
CA GLY A 2 18.03 1.50 -20.52
C GLY A 2 16.92 1.03 -19.56
N THR A 3 16.98 -0.24 -19.12
CA THR A 3 16.13 -0.75 -18.05
C THR A 3 16.44 0.03 -16.76
N PRO A 4 15.44 0.54 -16.03
CA PRO A 4 15.67 1.23 -14.76
C PRO A 4 16.44 0.34 -13.78
N ARG A 5 17.40 0.96 -13.05
CA ARG A 5 18.17 0.24 -12.04
C ARG A 5 17.28 -0.12 -10.86
N ALA A 6 17.47 -1.32 -10.31
CA ALA A 6 16.82 -1.82 -9.12
C ALA A 6 17.83 -2.02 -7.98
N CYS A 7 17.47 -1.70 -6.74
CA CYS A 7 18.32 -1.98 -5.59
C CYS A 7 18.38 -3.48 -5.28
N ARG A 8 19.34 -3.87 -4.48
CA ARG A 8 19.54 -5.28 -4.10
C ARG A 8 18.31 -5.88 -3.41
N GLU A 9 17.59 -5.11 -2.61
CA GLU A 9 16.38 -5.56 -1.93
C GLU A 9 15.24 -5.85 -2.94
N GLN A 10 15.07 -5.03 -3.97
CA GLN A 10 14.07 -5.27 -5.03
C GLN A 10 14.41 -6.54 -5.84
N ILE A 11 15.70 -6.75 -6.17
CA ILE A 11 16.16 -7.95 -6.87
C ILE A 11 15.93 -9.20 -6.01
N ALA A 12 16.28 -9.14 -4.72
CA ALA A 12 16.08 -10.22 -3.76
C ALA A 12 14.58 -10.52 -3.56
N LEU A 13 13.72 -9.49 -3.47
CA LEU A 13 12.27 -9.67 -3.37
C LEU A 13 11.72 -10.38 -4.59
N ALA A 14 12.14 -10.00 -5.79
CA ALA A 14 11.70 -10.67 -7.02
C ALA A 14 12.09 -12.16 -7.04
N ALA A 15 13.29 -12.50 -6.55
CA ALA A 15 13.72 -13.89 -6.40
C ALA A 15 12.90 -14.63 -5.34
N HIS A 16 12.65 -14.01 -4.18
CA HIS A 16 11.84 -14.56 -3.10
C HIS A 16 10.41 -14.88 -3.58
N VAL A 17 9.76 -13.93 -4.25
CA VAL A 17 8.39 -14.11 -4.78
C VAL A 17 8.35 -15.25 -5.80
N ARG A 18 9.31 -15.31 -6.74
CA ARG A 18 9.40 -16.42 -7.69
C ARG A 18 9.52 -17.78 -6.99
N LYS A 19 10.33 -17.86 -5.93
CA LYS A 19 10.47 -19.09 -5.13
C LYS A 19 9.13 -19.47 -4.47
N CYS A 20 8.39 -18.50 -3.92
CA CYS A 20 7.07 -18.75 -3.33
C CYS A 20 6.08 -19.31 -4.36
N PHE A 21 6.05 -18.79 -5.59
CA PHE A 21 5.17 -19.30 -6.64
C PHE A 21 5.63 -20.67 -7.20
N ALA A 22 6.93 -20.97 -7.16
CA ALA A 22 7.45 -22.25 -7.63
C ALA A 22 6.97 -23.45 -6.79
N SER A 23 6.60 -23.26 -5.53
CA SER A 23 6.02 -24.31 -4.67
C SER A 23 4.60 -24.72 -5.10
N ASN A 24 3.93 -23.92 -5.92
CA ASN A 24 2.53 -24.07 -6.34
C ASN A 24 1.50 -24.09 -5.20
N ASP A 25 1.89 -23.66 -4.00
CA ASP A 25 1.00 -23.58 -2.82
C ASP A 25 0.14 -22.31 -2.81
N ILE A 26 0.51 -21.35 -3.63
CA ILE A 26 -0.15 -20.05 -3.73
C ILE A 26 -0.66 -19.78 -5.15
N TYR A 27 -1.56 -18.84 -5.25
CA TYR A 27 -2.05 -18.35 -6.55
C TYR A 27 -2.46 -16.88 -6.44
N THR A 28 -2.38 -16.16 -7.55
CA THR A 28 -2.99 -14.83 -7.67
C THR A 28 -4.38 -14.96 -8.28
N ASP A 29 -5.39 -14.39 -7.63
CA ASP A 29 -6.73 -14.24 -8.20
C ASP A 29 -6.72 -13.12 -9.25
N THR A 30 -6.45 -13.51 -10.50
CA THR A 30 -6.38 -12.57 -11.62
C THR A 30 -7.73 -11.93 -11.93
N VAL A 31 -8.83 -12.63 -11.68
CA VAL A 31 -10.19 -12.08 -11.87
C VAL A 31 -10.45 -10.94 -10.87
N GLN A 32 -10.02 -11.11 -9.64
CA GLN A 32 -10.10 -10.04 -8.62
C GLN A 32 -9.18 -8.88 -8.96
N LEU A 33 -7.95 -9.17 -9.39
CA LEU A 33 -6.97 -8.17 -9.80
C LEU A 33 -7.51 -7.33 -10.98
N ASP A 34 -8.04 -7.96 -12.02
CA ASP A 34 -8.62 -7.27 -13.19
C ASP A 34 -9.79 -6.35 -12.79
N LYS A 35 -10.64 -6.80 -11.86
CA LYS A 35 -11.72 -5.96 -11.31
C LYS A 35 -11.17 -4.73 -10.60
N TYR A 36 -10.13 -4.87 -9.78
CA TYR A 36 -9.50 -3.76 -9.09
C TYR A 36 -8.83 -2.81 -10.11
N LEU A 37 -8.04 -3.33 -11.03
CA LEU A 37 -7.40 -2.52 -12.07
C LEU A 37 -8.42 -1.79 -12.95
N SER A 38 -9.63 -2.33 -13.12
CA SER A 38 -10.69 -1.65 -13.85
C SER A 38 -11.17 -0.34 -13.21
N LEU A 39 -10.83 -0.09 -11.94
CA LEU A 39 -11.13 1.17 -11.24
C LEU A 39 -10.16 2.31 -11.62
N VAL A 40 -8.98 2.00 -12.15
CA VAL A 40 -7.94 3.00 -12.52
C VAL A 40 -8.52 4.09 -13.43
N LYS A 41 -9.41 3.74 -14.34
CA LYS A 41 -10.06 4.69 -15.27
C LYS A 41 -10.82 5.86 -14.62
N TYR A 42 -11.09 5.78 -13.32
CA TYR A 42 -11.74 6.84 -12.56
C TYR A 42 -10.74 7.81 -11.92
N PHE A 43 -9.51 7.37 -11.79
CA PHE A 43 -8.43 8.14 -11.17
C PHE A 43 -7.77 9.10 -12.18
N PRO A 44 -7.03 10.11 -11.73
CA PRO A 44 -6.41 11.12 -12.61
C PRO A 44 -5.17 10.62 -13.35
N TYR A 45 -4.91 9.33 -13.35
CA TYR A 45 -3.80 8.69 -14.06
C TYR A 45 -4.31 7.55 -14.96
N GLU A 46 -3.61 7.31 -16.07
CA GLU A 46 -4.04 6.31 -17.06
C GLU A 46 -3.85 4.87 -16.57
N ARG A 47 -2.84 4.64 -15.74
CA ARG A 47 -2.49 3.31 -15.17
C ARG A 47 -1.76 3.50 -13.85
N LEU A 48 -1.74 2.45 -13.06
CA LEU A 48 -0.84 2.34 -11.91
C LEU A 48 0.62 2.25 -12.38
N PHE A 49 1.55 2.67 -11.55
CA PHE A 49 2.95 2.35 -11.76
C PHE A 49 3.16 0.84 -11.62
N PRO A 50 4.17 0.24 -12.30
CA PRO A 50 4.42 -1.19 -12.23
C PRO A 50 4.62 -1.73 -10.80
N TRP A 51 5.21 -0.94 -9.92
CA TRP A 51 5.40 -1.32 -8.52
C TRP A 51 4.05 -1.34 -7.75
N GLU A 52 3.12 -0.47 -8.08
CA GLU A 52 1.79 -0.42 -7.48
C GLU A 52 0.94 -1.61 -7.91
N GLU A 53 0.97 -1.95 -9.21
CA GLU A 53 0.32 -3.16 -9.73
C GLU A 53 0.90 -4.42 -9.10
N PHE A 54 2.23 -4.48 -8.93
CA PHE A 54 2.92 -5.59 -8.27
C PHE A 54 2.46 -5.76 -6.82
N LEU A 55 2.39 -4.66 -6.04
CA LEU A 55 1.91 -4.71 -4.66
C LEU A 55 0.43 -5.09 -4.58
N LEU A 56 -0.42 -4.53 -5.42
CA LEU A 56 -1.83 -4.89 -5.49
C LEU A 56 -2.02 -6.38 -5.78
N ALA A 57 -1.28 -6.93 -6.74
CA ALA A 57 -1.35 -8.33 -7.10
C ALA A 57 -0.91 -9.25 -5.94
N LEU A 58 0.20 -8.93 -5.30
CA LEU A 58 0.76 -9.79 -4.25
C LEU A 58 0.02 -9.63 -2.92
N TRP A 59 -0.21 -8.41 -2.47
CA TRP A 59 -0.77 -8.15 -1.15
C TRP A 59 -2.29 -8.37 -1.12
N ASP A 60 -3.02 -7.91 -2.14
CA ASP A 60 -4.48 -7.98 -2.14
C ASP A 60 -5.05 -9.20 -2.86
N CYS A 61 -4.36 -9.74 -3.85
CA CYS A 61 -4.91 -10.76 -4.73
C CYS A 61 -4.19 -12.11 -4.69
N THR A 62 -3.18 -12.30 -3.82
CA THR A 62 -2.47 -13.59 -3.73
C THR A 62 -2.81 -14.34 -2.45
N TYR A 63 -3.16 -15.61 -2.61
CA TYR A 63 -3.75 -16.45 -1.57
C TYR A 63 -3.09 -17.83 -1.51
N TRP A 64 -3.14 -18.45 -0.33
CA TRP A 64 -2.84 -19.85 -0.16
C TRP A 64 -3.93 -20.72 -0.80
N ARG A 65 -3.57 -21.66 -1.67
CA ARG A 65 -4.53 -22.56 -2.33
C ARG A 65 -5.33 -23.39 -1.36
N GLN A 66 -4.69 -23.88 -0.31
CA GLN A 66 -5.32 -24.77 0.66
C GLN A 66 -6.37 -24.07 1.53
N THR A 67 -6.12 -22.81 1.91
CA THR A 67 -6.93 -22.12 2.93
C THR A 67 -7.73 -20.95 2.40
N GLY A 68 -7.40 -20.43 1.22
CA GLY A 68 -7.96 -19.19 0.68
C GLY A 68 -7.59 -17.93 1.51
N ARG A 69 -6.65 -18.06 2.45
CA ARG A 69 -6.17 -16.93 3.24
C ARG A 69 -5.13 -16.12 2.45
N PRO A 70 -5.00 -14.81 2.70
CA PRO A 70 -3.93 -14.00 2.12
C PRO A 70 -2.56 -14.65 2.34
N ARG A 71 -1.76 -14.73 1.26
CA ARG A 71 -0.36 -15.21 1.37
C ARG A 71 0.48 -14.21 2.14
N TRP A 72 0.37 -12.94 1.78
CA TRP A 72 1.03 -11.85 2.47
C TRP A 72 -0.02 -10.99 3.19
N LYS A 73 -0.10 -11.15 4.50
CA LYS A 73 -1.04 -10.40 5.37
C LYS A 73 -0.45 -9.05 5.80
N THR A 74 0.87 -8.91 5.76
CA THR A 74 1.61 -7.71 6.17
C THR A 74 2.45 -7.21 5.01
N LEU A 75 2.23 -5.98 4.59
CA LEU A 75 3.08 -5.27 3.62
C LEU A 75 3.94 -4.25 4.37
N PHE A 76 5.23 -4.26 4.13
CA PHE A 76 6.14 -3.17 4.47
C PHE A 76 6.62 -2.53 3.18
N ALA A 77 6.18 -1.32 2.88
CA ALA A 77 6.49 -0.59 1.66
C ALA A 77 7.29 0.67 1.99
N MET A 78 8.61 0.61 1.77
CA MET A 78 9.50 1.75 1.87
C MET A 78 9.89 2.23 0.47
N VAL A 79 9.51 3.46 0.12
CA VAL A 79 9.79 4.09 -1.17
C VAL A 79 10.23 5.53 -0.97
N GLY A 80 10.95 6.09 -1.93
CA GLY A 80 11.38 7.49 -1.88
C GLY A 80 10.23 8.47 -1.79
N ARG A 81 10.50 9.66 -1.25
CA ARG A 81 9.53 10.76 -1.23
C ARG A 81 9.08 11.09 -2.65
N GLY A 82 7.78 11.38 -2.82
CA GLY A 82 7.21 11.68 -4.13
C GLY A 82 6.98 10.46 -5.04
N ALA A 83 7.15 9.23 -4.53
CA ALA A 83 6.89 8.01 -5.32
C ALA A 83 5.39 7.70 -5.56
N GLY A 84 4.46 8.44 -4.94
CA GLY A 84 3.02 8.22 -5.13
C GLY A 84 2.35 7.36 -4.05
N LYS A 85 2.99 7.15 -2.90
CA LYS A 85 2.44 6.34 -1.79
C LYS A 85 0.97 6.62 -1.46
N ASP A 86 0.62 7.90 -1.27
CA ASP A 86 -0.73 8.30 -0.87
C ASP A 86 -1.74 8.00 -1.98
N GLY A 87 -1.36 8.19 -3.25
CA GLY A 87 -2.15 7.80 -4.42
C GLY A 87 -2.43 6.30 -4.47
N PHE A 88 -1.41 5.48 -4.19
CA PHE A 88 -1.59 4.04 -4.08
C PHE A 88 -2.52 3.66 -2.92
N ILE A 89 -2.36 4.26 -1.74
CA ILE A 89 -3.24 4.03 -0.57
C ILE A 89 -4.68 4.44 -0.89
N ALA A 90 -4.90 5.56 -1.59
CA ALA A 90 -6.22 6.00 -2.03
C ALA A 90 -6.86 4.98 -2.98
N PHE A 91 -6.11 4.49 -3.97
CA PHE A 91 -6.56 3.49 -4.92
C PHE A 91 -6.86 2.14 -4.24
N ASP A 92 -5.95 1.64 -3.43
CA ASP A 92 -6.12 0.40 -2.67
C ASP A 92 -7.32 0.47 -1.71
N GLY A 93 -7.50 1.63 -1.05
CA GLY A 93 -8.68 1.91 -0.23
C GLY A 93 -9.97 1.85 -1.05
N ALA A 94 -10.00 2.47 -2.23
CA ALA A 94 -11.14 2.39 -3.14
C ALA A 94 -11.44 0.94 -3.55
N CYS A 95 -10.43 0.14 -3.88
CA CYS A 95 -10.57 -1.29 -4.17
C CYS A 95 -11.17 -2.03 -2.97
N SER A 96 -10.66 -1.78 -1.78
CA SER A 96 -11.04 -2.45 -0.53
C SER A 96 -12.50 -2.21 -0.14
N VAL A 97 -13.04 -1.00 -0.36
CA VAL A 97 -14.45 -0.68 -0.09
C VAL A 97 -15.35 -0.80 -1.32
N SER A 98 -14.81 -1.17 -2.48
CA SER A 98 -15.55 -1.31 -3.74
C SER A 98 -16.56 -2.47 -3.72
N PRO A 99 -17.53 -2.48 -4.66
CA PRO A 99 -18.42 -3.63 -4.85
C PRO A 99 -17.69 -4.91 -5.30
N TYR A 100 -16.41 -4.81 -5.66
CA TYR A 100 -15.58 -5.92 -6.11
C TYR A 100 -14.89 -6.66 -4.97
N ASN A 101 -14.74 -6.04 -3.78
CA ASN A 101 -14.22 -6.77 -2.62
C ASN A 101 -15.27 -7.79 -2.12
N PRO A 102 -14.94 -9.09 -2.07
CA PRO A 102 -15.86 -10.13 -1.65
C PRO A 102 -16.17 -10.12 -0.15
N VAL A 103 -15.32 -9.46 0.66
CA VAL A 103 -15.46 -9.42 2.11
C VAL A 103 -16.40 -8.30 2.52
N SER A 104 -17.52 -8.65 3.16
CA SER A 104 -18.48 -7.66 3.66
C SER A 104 -17.94 -6.88 4.85
N ARG A 105 -18.26 -5.59 4.93
CA ARG A 105 -17.84 -4.68 6.02
C ARG A 105 -16.32 -4.64 6.20
N TYR A 106 -15.59 -4.66 5.08
CA TYR A 106 -14.14 -4.59 5.07
C TYR A 106 -13.67 -3.14 5.28
N ASN A 107 -13.52 -2.76 6.54
CA ASN A 107 -13.10 -1.41 6.89
C ASN A 107 -11.59 -1.22 6.63
N VAL A 108 -11.24 -0.03 6.17
CA VAL A 108 -9.86 0.44 5.94
C VAL A 108 -9.59 1.59 6.90
N ASP A 109 -8.75 1.35 7.87
CA ASP A 109 -8.36 2.34 8.86
C ASP A 109 -6.94 2.82 8.54
N ILE A 110 -6.79 4.12 8.20
CA ILE A 110 -5.51 4.76 7.87
C ILE A 110 -5.04 5.52 9.11
N CYS A 111 -3.85 5.22 9.57
CA CYS A 111 -3.27 5.76 10.79
C CYS A 111 -2.00 6.53 10.45
N ALA A 112 -1.85 7.73 10.98
CA ALA A 112 -0.64 8.54 10.88
C ALA A 112 -0.45 9.40 12.14
N ASN A 113 0.74 9.99 12.29
CA ASN A 113 1.06 10.83 13.46
C ASN A 113 0.25 12.13 13.53
N ASN A 114 -0.17 12.65 12.39
CA ASN A 114 -1.05 13.82 12.33
C ASN A 114 -2.28 13.56 11.47
N GLU A 115 -3.27 14.43 11.64
CA GLU A 115 -4.59 14.30 11.01
C GLU A 115 -4.53 14.45 9.49
N ASP A 116 -3.74 15.38 8.99
CA ASP A 116 -3.62 15.65 7.56
C ASP A 116 -3.02 14.44 6.84
N GLN A 117 -1.97 13.83 7.39
CA GLN A 117 -1.36 12.61 6.82
C GLN A 117 -2.29 11.39 6.89
N ALA A 118 -3.11 11.29 7.94
CA ALA A 118 -4.08 10.20 8.08
C ALA A 118 -5.25 10.35 7.11
N LYS A 119 -5.71 11.57 6.87
CA LYS A 119 -6.87 11.86 6.02
C LYS A 119 -6.52 12.00 4.54
N ARG A 120 -5.29 12.39 4.19
CA ARG A 120 -4.90 12.70 2.81
C ARG A 120 -5.29 11.62 1.81
N PRO A 121 -4.94 10.33 1.97
CA PRO A 121 -5.32 9.32 0.97
C PRO A 121 -6.83 9.14 0.83
N MET A 122 -7.59 9.34 1.91
CA MET A 122 -9.05 9.30 1.88
C MET A 122 -9.62 10.51 1.14
N LEU A 123 -9.06 11.70 1.35
CA LEU A 123 -9.49 12.93 0.65
C LEU A 123 -9.13 12.88 -0.83
N ASP A 124 -7.97 12.33 -1.19
CA ASP A 124 -7.61 12.08 -2.60
C ASP A 124 -8.65 11.17 -3.28
N LEU A 125 -9.17 10.17 -2.57
CA LEU A 125 -10.28 9.36 -3.06
C LEU A 125 -11.59 10.17 -3.15
N VAL A 126 -11.90 11.04 -2.21
CA VAL A 126 -13.08 11.92 -2.28
C VAL A 126 -13.02 12.79 -3.52
N ASP A 127 -11.87 13.40 -3.83
CA ASP A 127 -11.68 14.21 -5.04
C ASP A 127 -11.95 13.39 -6.33
N VAL A 128 -11.55 12.12 -6.35
CA VAL A 128 -11.89 11.19 -7.45
C VAL A 128 -13.41 10.98 -7.54
N LEU A 129 -14.08 10.77 -6.40
CA LEU A 129 -15.53 10.52 -6.35
C LEU A 129 -16.35 11.75 -6.77
N GLU A 130 -15.85 12.95 -6.48
CA GLU A 130 -16.46 14.24 -6.84
C GLU A 130 -16.09 14.72 -8.27
N THR A 131 -15.30 13.94 -9.02
CA THR A 131 -14.96 14.29 -10.39
C THR A 131 -16.24 14.34 -11.26
N PRO A 132 -16.62 15.50 -11.85
CA PRO A 132 -17.94 15.68 -12.50
C PRO A 132 -18.26 14.64 -13.58
N ARG A 133 -17.23 14.17 -14.30
CA ARG A 133 -17.37 13.14 -15.35
C ARG A 133 -17.84 11.79 -14.78
N TRP A 134 -17.51 11.48 -13.53
CA TRP A 134 -17.70 10.15 -12.94
C TRP A 134 -18.63 10.14 -11.74
N GLU A 135 -18.91 11.29 -11.14
CA GLU A 135 -19.68 11.45 -9.90
C GLU A 135 -21.00 10.65 -9.90
N ALA A 136 -21.87 10.89 -10.87
CA ALA A 136 -23.16 10.20 -10.96
C ALA A 136 -23.05 8.66 -11.08
N LYS A 137 -21.92 8.16 -11.61
CA LYS A 137 -21.65 6.73 -11.72
C LYS A 137 -21.07 6.17 -10.44
N LEU A 138 -20.12 6.87 -9.83
CA LEU A 138 -19.43 6.45 -8.62
C LEU A 138 -20.34 6.56 -7.39
N ASP A 139 -21.24 7.54 -7.35
CA ASP A 139 -22.23 7.68 -6.27
C ASP A 139 -23.16 6.46 -6.12
N LYS A 140 -23.35 5.67 -7.18
CA LYS A 140 -24.06 4.39 -7.10
C LYS A 140 -23.32 3.33 -6.29
N HIS A 141 -22.02 3.46 -6.14
CA HIS A 141 -21.14 2.47 -5.51
C HIS A 141 -20.55 2.94 -4.19
N TYR A 142 -20.37 4.26 -4.03
CA TYR A 142 -19.76 4.86 -2.86
C TYR A 142 -20.67 5.93 -2.25
N TYR A 143 -20.58 6.08 -0.95
CA TYR A 143 -21.05 7.23 -0.20
C TYR A 143 -19.83 7.87 0.46
N HIS A 144 -19.74 9.19 0.46
CA HIS A 144 -18.59 9.86 1.06
C HIS A 144 -18.98 11.14 1.80
N THR A 145 -18.12 11.53 2.69
CA THR A 145 -18.02 12.82 3.35
C THR A 145 -16.54 13.15 3.46
N LYS A 146 -16.19 14.31 4.02
CA LYS A 146 -14.79 14.64 4.34
C LYS A 146 -14.17 13.77 5.46
N GLU A 147 -14.95 12.91 6.09
CA GLU A 147 -14.52 12.08 7.23
C GLU A 147 -14.51 10.58 6.90
N VAL A 148 -15.26 10.15 5.89
CA VAL A 148 -15.39 8.73 5.55
C VAL A 148 -15.70 8.53 4.08
N VAL A 149 -15.22 7.42 3.52
CA VAL A 149 -15.72 6.86 2.27
C VAL A 149 -16.29 5.47 2.56
N GLN A 150 -17.53 5.20 2.17
CA GLN A 150 -18.22 3.94 2.40
C GLN A 150 -18.64 3.28 1.10
N GLY A 151 -18.30 2.01 0.94
CA GLY A 151 -18.85 1.18 -0.13
C GLY A 151 -20.32 0.86 0.10
N ARG A 152 -21.20 1.20 -0.86
CA ARG A 152 -22.65 0.97 -0.70
C ARG A 152 -23.01 -0.52 -0.71
N LYS A 153 -22.27 -1.35 -1.43
CA LYS A 153 -22.53 -2.79 -1.54
C LYS A 153 -21.92 -3.57 -0.37
N ASN A 154 -20.60 -3.49 -0.20
CA ASN A 154 -19.92 -4.28 0.84
C ASN A 154 -20.01 -3.68 2.25
N LYS A 155 -20.46 -2.41 2.38
CA LYS A 155 -20.59 -1.67 3.65
C LYS A 155 -19.27 -1.45 4.38
N GLY A 156 -18.12 -1.63 3.71
CA GLY A 156 -16.81 -1.27 4.22
C GLY A 156 -16.66 0.24 4.28
N ILE A 157 -15.90 0.73 5.25
CA ILE A 157 -15.66 2.16 5.50
C ILE A 157 -14.16 2.40 5.47
N MET A 158 -13.72 3.40 4.70
CA MET A 158 -12.36 3.94 4.73
C MET A 158 -12.35 5.20 5.57
N LYS A 159 -11.43 5.29 6.53
CA LYS A 159 -11.33 6.42 7.46
C LYS A 159 -9.90 6.67 7.89
N GLY A 160 -9.54 7.97 8.04
CA GLY A 160 -8.28 8.41 8.63
C GLY A 160 -8.37 8.54 10.15
N HIS A 161 -7.29 8.17 10.86
CA HIS A 161 -7.16 8.25 12.30
C HIS A 161 -5.81 8.85 12.70
N THR A 162 -5.83 9.78 13.65
CA THR A 162 -4.61 10.28 14.29
C THR A 162 -4.14 9.35 15.39
N ASN A 163 -2.93 9.55 15.89
CA ASN A 163 -2.28 8.74 16.93
C ASN A 163 -2.92 8.86 18.34
N ASN A 164 -4.20 9.21 18.48
CA ASN A 164 -4.83 9.24 19.79
C ASN A 164 -5.45 7.86 20.13
N PRO A 165 -4.90 7.10 21.08
CA PRO A 165 -5.38 5.75 21.41
C PRO A 165 -6.72 5.73 22.11
N LYS A 166 -7.19 6.84 22.68
CA LYS A 166 -8.45 6.91 23.44
C LYS A 166 -9.66 6.69 22.52
N GLY A 167 -10.46 5.66 22.79
CA GLY A 167 -11.72 5.39 22.09
C GLY A 167 -11.62 4.44 20.89
N ARG A 168 -10.50 3.73 20.69
CA ARG A 168 -10.30 2.81 19.56
C ARG A 168 -10.42 1.34 19.91
N ASP A 169 -10.71 1.02 21.16
CA ASP A 169 -11.08 -0.33 21.57
C ASP A 169 -12.37 -0.73 20.86
N GLY A 170 -12.27 -1.66 19.92
CA GLY A 170 -13.46 -2.18 19.22
C GLY A 170 -13.47 -1.96 17.71
N LEU A 171 -12.43 -1.40 17.10
CA LEU A 171 -12.30 -1.36 15.65
C LEU A 171 -12.41 -2.78 15.07
N ARG A 172 -13.10 -2.88 13.94
CA ARG A 172 -13.25 -4.13 13.18
C ARG A 172 -12.63 -3.93 11.80
N SER A 173 -11.33 -3.69 11.80
CA SER A 173 -10.58 -3.41 10.58
C SER A 173 -10.38 -4.67 9.76
N GLY A 174 -10.71 -4.63 8.48
CA GLY A 174 -10.27 -5.59 7.48
C GLY A 174 -8.84 -5.24 7.04
N LYS A 175 -8.56 -3.94 6.90
CA LYS A 175 -7.24 -3.42 6.54
C LYS A 175 -6.85 -2.27 7.46
N VAL A 176 -5.63 -2.32 7.97
CA VAL A 176 -4.99 -1.21 8.69
C VAL A 176 -3.81 -0.73 7.89
N ILE A 177 -3.74 0.57 7.64
CA ILE A 177 -2.64 1.23 6.95
C ILE A 177 -1.97 2.18 7.93
N LEU A 178 -0.71 1.93 8.21
CA LEU A 178 0.15 2.78 9.02
C LEU A 178 0.99 3.62 8.04
N ASN A 179 0.61 4.87 7.88
CA ASN A 179 1.26 5.80 6.95
C ASN A 179 2.35 6.59 7.67
N GLU A 180 3.44 6.90 6.95
CA GLU A 180 4.62 7.64 7.45
C GLU A 180 5.26 6.98 8.68
N VAL A 181 5.52 5.66 8.61
CA VAL A 181 6.07 4.86 9.72
C VAL A 181 7.39 5.41 10.27
N HIS A 182 8.16 6.14 9.45
CA HIS A 182 9.38 6.81 9.89
C HIS A 182 9.18 7.88 10.98
N GLN A 183 7.93 8.27 11.26
CA GLN A 183 7.59 9.22 12.32
C GLN A 183 7.15 8.55 13.63
N TYR A 184 7.07 7.21 13.67
CA TYR A 184 6.66 6.49 14.87
C TYR A 184 7.86 6.22 15.75
N GLU A 185 7.85 6.73 16.98
CA GLU A 185 8.94 6.55 17.96
C GLU A 185 8.85 5.20 18.68
N ASN A 186 7.64 4.62 18.77
CA ASN A 186 7.38 3.37 19.48
C ASN A 186 6.20 2.60 18.87
N TYR A 187 5.89 1.44 19.46
CA TYR A 187 4.85 0.52 19.00
C TYR A 187 3.45 0.76 19.58
N ASP A 188 3.26 1.70 20.50
CA ASP A 188 2.00 1.85 21.26
C ASP A 188 0.80 2.02 20.34
N ASN A 189 0.90 2.94 19.40
CA ASN A 189 -0.18 3.18 18.44
C ASN A 189 -0.35 2.03 17.44
N ILE A 190 0.76 1.43 16.98
CA ILE A 190 0.76 0.28 16.06
C ILE A 190 0.00 -0.88 16.70
N THR A 191 0.30 -1.18 17.95
CA THR A 191 -0.29 -2.30 18.70
C THR A 191 -1.81 -2.14 18.85
N VAL A 192 -2.29 -0.93 19.19
CA VAL A 192 -3.73 -0.66 19.35
C VAL A 192 -4.51 -0.98 18.07
N PHE A 193 -4.00 -0.60 16.89
CA PHE A 193 -4.69 -0.86 15.63
C PHE A 193 -4.62 -2.33 15.22
N ILE A 194 -3.49 -2.98 15.41
CA ILE A 194 -3.29 -4.38 14.99
C ILE A 194 -4.05 -5.36 15.89
N THR A 195 -4.12 -5.12 17.20
CA THR A 195 -4.86 -6.00 18.14
C THR A 195 -6.36 -6.04 17.88
N GLY A 196 -6.94 -5.00 17.27
CA GLY A 196 -8.35 -4.98 16.85
C GLY A 196 -8.67 -5.83 15.63
N MET A 197 -7.66 -6.31 14.91
CA MET A 197 -7.81 -7.09 13.67
C MET A 197 -8.19 -8.56 13.96
N GLY A 198 -8.59 -9.26 12.91
CA GLY A 198 -8.95 -10.68 13.03
C GLY A 198 -10.45 -10.96 13.26
N LYS A 199 -11.25 -9.91 13.45
CA LYS A 199 -12.72 -10.00 13.55
C LYS A 199 -13.41 -9.98 12.17
N VAL A 200 -12.65 -9.68 11.12
CA VAL A 200 -13.08 -9.60 9.71
C VAL A 200 -12.27 -10.59 8.90
N GLY A 201 -12.87 -11.18 7.87
CA GLY A 201 -12.16 -12.09 6.98
C GLY A 201 -11.00 -11.40 6.24
N GLN A 202 -9.93 -12.15 5.98
CA GLN A 202 -8.77 -11.71 5.19
C GLN A 202 -8.07 -10.43 5.70
N PRO A 203 -7.72 -10.34 7.00
CA PRO A 203 -7.12 -9.12 7.57
C PRO A 203 -5.77 -8.81 6.94
N ARG A 204 -5.48 -7.52 6.71
CA ARG A 204 -4.22 -7.02 6.14
C ARG A 204 -3.71 -5.80 6.89
N VAL A 205 -2.39 -5.72 7.03
CA VAL A 205 -1.69 -4.56 7.59
C VAL A 205 -0.69 -4.04 6.56
N GLY A 206 -0.70 -2.74 6.29
CA GLY A 206 0.27 -2.07 5.45
C GLY A 206 1.06 -1.02 6.24
N PHE A 207 2.37 -1.10 6.18
CA PHE A 207 3.30 -0.10 6.69
C PHE A 207 3.88 0.65 5.51
N PHE A 208 3.49 1.91 5.35
CA PHE A 208 3.96 2.76 4.26
C PHE A 208 4.88 3.84 4.79
N THR A 209 6.03 4.01 4.16
CA THR A 209 7.04 4.94 4.65
C THR A 209 7.98 5.41 3.54
N SER A 210 8.65 6.51 3.80
CA SER A 210 9.95 6.85 3.20
C SER A 210 11.04 6.69 4.27
N ASN A 211 12.30 6.91 3.90
CA ASN A 211 13.38 6.98 4.89
C ASN A 211 13.16 8.17 5.84
N GLY A 212 13.53 8.05 7.10
CA GLY A 212 13.36 9.06 8.14
C GLY A 212 14.57 9.20 9.04
N ASP A 213 14.49 10.13 9.99
CA ASP A 213 15.57 10.50 10.88
C ASP A 213 15.42 9.90 12.31
N VAL A 214 14.29 9.22 12.58
CA VAL A 214 14.08 8.52 13.86
C VAL A 214 14.90 7.23 13.83
N SER A 215 15.82 7.08 14.77
CA SER A 215 16.64 5.89 14.97
C SER A 215 16.07 5.02 16.09
N ASP A 216 16.33 3.71 16.03
CA ASP A 216 15.89 2.72 17.02
C ASP A 216 14.35 2.64 17.18
N GLY A 217 13.62 2.98 16.14
CA GLY A 217 12.16 2.95 16.08
C GLY A 217 11.59 1.79 15.25
N PRO A 218 10.24 1.71 15.14
CA PRO A 218 9.57 0.67 14.38
C PRO A 218 10.05 0.53 12.93
N LEU A 219 10.44 1.65 12.29
CA LEU A 219 10.99 1.62 10.93
C LEU A 219 12.22 0.73 10.83
N ASP A 220 13.18 0.90 11.75
CA ASP A 220 14.45 0.16 11.74
C ASP A 220 14.21 -1.34 11.93
N ASP A 221 13.31 -1.71 12.83
CA ASP A 221 12.97 -3.10 13.10
C ASP A 221 12.30 -3.78 11.88
N TYR A 222 11.34 -3.10 11.23
CA TYR A 222 10.68 -3.63 10.02
C TYR A 222 11.66 -3.72 8.84
N LEU A 223 12.54 -2.73 8.69
CA LEU A 223 13.58 -2.74 7.67
C LEU A 223 14.58 -3.88 7.89
N ALA A 224 15.06 -4.04 9.13
CA ALA A 224 15.95 -5.12 9.52
C ALA A 224 15.31 -6.50 9.30
N ARG A 225 14.03 -6.67 9.69
CA ARG A 225 13.27 -7.90 9.45
C ARG A 225 13.14 -8.18 7.94
N GLY A 226 12.78 -7.18 7.17
CA GLY A 226 12.67 -7.32 5.71
C GLY A 226 13.98 -7.81 5.09
N ARG A 227 15.11 -7.26 5.52
CA ARG A 227 16.44 -7.69 5.06
C ARG A 227 16.79 -9.11 5.48
N ARG A 228 16.48 -9.52 6.72
CA ARG A 228 16.70 -10.91 7.14
C ARG A 228 15.89 -11.90 6.30
N ILE A 229 14.64 -11.58 5.97
CA ILE A 229 13.83 -12.41 5.07
C ILE A 229 14.47 -12.51 3.69
N LEU A 230 14.95 -11.39 3.14
CA LEU A 230 15.47 -11.33 1.77
C LEU A 230 16.86 -11.94 1.62
N PHE A 231 17.72 -11.84 2.64
CA PHE A 231 19.14 -12.19 2.54
C PHE A 231 19.59 -13.29 3.46
N ASP A 232 18.98 -13.43 4.64
CA ASP A 232 19.45 -14.34 5.69
C ASP A 232 18.58 -15.60 5.83
N GLY A 233 17.52 -15.72 5.01
CA GLY A 233 16.66 -16.90 4.98
C GLY A 233 15.67 -16.98 6.15
N GLU A 234 15.39 -15.87 6.84
CA GLU A 234 14.30 -15.80 7.81
C GLU A 234 12.97 -16.12 7.11
N GLU A 235 12.08 -16.85 7.77
CA GLU A 235 10.75 -17.13 7.28
C GLU A 235 9.89 -15.85 7.26
N ASP A 236 9.21 -15.56 6.15
CA ASP A 236 8.44 -14.33 6.00
C ASP A 236 7.11 -14.33 6.78
N ASP A 237 6.59 -15.49 7.14
CA ASP A 237 5.31 -15.71 7.85
C ASP A 237 4.14 -14.82 7.36
N GLY A 238 4.17 -14.41 6.09
CA GLY A 238 3.19 -13.51 5.47
C GLY A 238 3.59 -12.03 5.49
N PHE A 239 4.86 -11.73 5.75
CA PHE A 239 5.45 -10.39 5.62
C PHE A 239 6.03 -10.18 4.22
N LEU A 240 5.59 -9.13 3.52
CA LEU A 240 6.05 -8.73 2.19
C LEU A 240 6.93 -7.48 2.31
N PRO A 241 8.26 -7.61 2.23
CA PRO A 241 9.18 -6.48 2.34
C PRO A 241 9.44 -5.82 0.98
N PHE A 242 8.70 -4.78 0.63
CA PHE A 242 8.95 -3.96 -0.54
C PHE A 242 9.82 -2.76 -0.16
N ILE A 243 11.12 -2.86 -0.42
CA ILE A 243 12.13 -1.88 0.01
C ILE A 243 12.80 -1.29 -1.24
N CYS A 244 12.65 0.03 -1.41
CA CYS A 244 13.29 0.82 -2.45
C CYS A 244 14.28 1.79 -1.80
N CYS A 245 15.56 1.60 -2.01
CA CYS A 245 16.60 2.45 -1.45
C CYS A 245 17.83 2.48 -2.38
N LEU A 246 18.74 3.38 -2.14
CA LEU A 246 20.07 3.31 -2.74
C LEU A 246 20.91 2.25 -2.01
N ASP A 247 21.76 1.54 -2.70
CA ASP A 247 22.64 0.53 -2.11
C ASP A 247 23.82 1.16 -1.36
N SER A 248 24.19 2.40 -1.72
CA SER A 248 25.20 3.19 -1.00
C SER A 248 24.88 4.70 -1.03
N LYS A 249 25.48 5.47 -0.09
CA LYS A 249 25.26 6.92 -0.01
C LYS A 249 25.83 7.66 -1.21
N GLU A 250 26.90 7.16 -1.81
CA GLU A 250 27.57 7.77 -2.97
C GLU A 250 26.66 7.80 -4.21
N GLN A 251 25.75 6.84 -4.31
CA GLN A 251 24.82 6.71 -5.44
C GLN A 251 23.82 7.87 -5.53
N VAL A 252 23.67 8.68 -4.47
CA VAL A 252 22.77 9.85 -4.49
C VAL A 252 23.21 10.90 -5.52
N HIS A 253 24.49 10.96 -5.85
CA HIS A 253 25.05 11.92 -6.80
C HIS A 253 24.85 11.54 -8.28
N ASP A 254 24.41 10.31 -8.56
CA ASP A 254 24.14 9.84 -9.91
C ASP A 254 22.63 9.63 -10.11
N PRO A 255 21.97 10.51 -10.92
CA PRO A 255 20.52 10.42 -11.17
C PRO A 255 20.06 9.08 -11.78
N GLU A 256 20.93 8.35 -12.45
CA GLU A 256 20.60 7.02 -12.98
C GLU A 256 20.30 6.00 -11.87
N ASN A 257 20.74 6.25 -10.63
CA ASN A 257 20.45 5.39 -9.49
C ASN A 257 19.13 5.75 -8.76
N TRP A 258 18.59 6.94 -8.97
CA TRP A 258 17.40 7.40 -8.23
C TRP A 258 16.16 6.49 -8.41
N PRO A 259 15.93 5.81 -9.54
CA PRO A 259 14.87 4.82 -9.66
C PRO A 259 14.95 3.67 -8.65
N MET A 260 16.14 3.37 -8.10
CA MET A 260 16.31 2.35 -7.05
C MET A 260 15.56 2.74 -5.77
N ALA A 261 15.53 4.03 -5.42
CA ALA A 261 14.82 4.55 -4.26
C ALA A 261 13.41 5.03 -4.59
N ASN A 262 13.19 5.55 -5.80
CA ASN A 262 11.89 6.00 -6.27
C ASN A 262 11.48 5.29 -7.57
N PRO A 263 10.75 4.16 -7.46
CA PRO A 263 10.42 3.31 -8.60
C PRO A 263 9.41 3.94 -9.58
N SER A 264 8.85 5.11 -9.26
CA SER A 264 7.94 5.85 -10.14
C SER A 264 8.68 6.77 -11.12
N LEU A 265 9.89 7.21 -10.79
CA LEU A 265 10.64 8.18 -11.59
C LEU A 265 10.74 7.84 -13.09
N PRO A 266 10.98 6.58 -13.49
CA PRO A 266 11.08 6.23 -14.91
C PRO A 266 9.79 6.41 -15.71
N TYR A 267 8.68 6.59 -15.03
CA TYR A 267 7.32 6.65 -15.61
C TYR A 267 6.68 8.02 -15.45
N LEU A 268 7.35 8.95 -14.75
CA LEU A 268 6.88 10.34 -14.64
C LEU A 268 7.19 11.09 -15.93
N PRO A 269 6.35 12.07 -16.31
CA PRO A 269 6.67 12.97 -17.42
C PRO A 269 7.99 13.67 -17.14
N ASP A 270 8.81 13.82 -18.19
CA ASP A 270 10.03 14.64 -18.08
C ASP A 270 9.62 16.10 -17.77
N PRO A 271 10.06 16.65 -16.63
CA PRO A 271 9.73 18.05 -16.28
C PRO A 271 10.27 19.06 -17.30
N GLN A 272 11.20 18.66 -18.17
CA GLN A 272 11.78 19.47 -19.24
C GLN A 272 11.18 19.18 -20.62
N ALA A 273 10.29 18.18 -20.75
CA ALA A 273 9.55 17.96 -21.98
C ALA A 273 8.57 19.12 -22.17
N GLU A 274 8.78 19.93 -23.17
CA GLU A 274 7.87 20.99 -23.60
C GLU A 274 6.48 20.36 -23.79
N THR A 275 5.49 20.87 -23.06
CA THR A 275 4.09 20.53 -23.30
C THR A 275 3.79 20.89 -24.74
N PRO A 276 3.35 19.95 -25.61
CA PRO A 276 2.87 20.30 -26.94
C PRO A 276 1.73 21.29 -26.78
N GLY A 277 1.89 22.51 -27.33
CA GLY A 277 0.91 23.59 -27.29
C GLY A 277 -0.38 23.26 -28.03
#